data_e5b541b2ea6de3edce2a32c2988e8ba4
#
_entry.id   e5b541b2ea6de3edce2a32c2988e8ba4
#
_cell.length_a   1.000
_cell.length_b   1.000
_cell.length_c   1.000
_cell.angle_alpha   90.00
_cell.angle_beta   90.00
_cell.angle_gamma   90.00
#
_symmetry.space_group_name_H-M   'P 1'
#
loop_
_entity.id
_entity.type
_entity.pdbx_description
1 polymer ?
#
loop_
_entity_poly.entity_id
_entity_poly.type
_entity_poly.pdbx_seq_one_letter_code
_entity_poly.pdbx_strand_id
1 'polypeptide(L)'
;DCTANQTLWDIEAFEKREISEEGLHSLKQSIEAMRKEADEERKEAESEIRRLKRAQTEARENLKELKQGRKAYPKELLNARTYIQKRFLEEFQKPVQVDILADLLDIRSERWRNAVEGYLGGNKLSLVVEPRYVRSAMRFYNELDRRAYYRVSVVDTEQAVRDSHPVLDHALSEEVSAQTEYVRSYVDFMLGKVIKCEGIDELRQCRIGITDDCLLYHSCRLQYIN
;
A
#
# COMPACT_ATOMS: atom_id res chain seq x y z
N ASP A 1 -38.70 15.14 -14.40
CA ASP A 1 -38.94 13.72 -14.39
C ASP A 1 -40.42 13.41 -14.62
N CYS A 2 -40.75 12.99 -15.86
CA CYS A 2 -42.13 12.79 -16.30
C CYS A 2 -42.83 11.64 -15.54
N THR A 3 -42.09 10.61 -15.17
CA THR A 3 -42.59 9.40 -14.47
C THR A 3 -43.02 9.67 -13.02
N ALA A 4 -42.25 10.53 -12.31
CA ALA A 4 -42.59 10.87 -10.92
C ALA A 4 -43.87 11.70 -10.84
N ASN A 5 -44.11 12.59 -11.80
CA ASN A 5 -45.34 13.39 -11.87
C ASN A 5 -46.57 12.53 -12.22
N GLN A 6 -46.41 11.55 -13.10
CA GLN A 6 -47.52 10.63 -13.44
C GLN A 6 -47.93 9.79 -12.21
N THR A 7 -46.96 9.28 -11.47
CA THR A 7 -47.23 8.51 -10.24
C THR A 7 -47.94 9.35 -9.18
N LEU A 8 -47.63 10.64 -9.04
CA LEU A 8 -48.30 11.54 -8.12
C LEU A 8 -49.78 11.76 -8.54
N TRP A 9 -50.06 11.96 -9.82
CA TRP A 9 -51.43 12.10 -10.33
C TRP A 9 -52.24 10.81 -10.13
N ASP A 10 -51.62 9.65 -10.37
CA ASP A 10 -52.27 8.36 -10.15
C ASP A 10 -52.60 8.13 -8.66
N ILE A 11 -51.74 8.59 -7.73
CA ILE A 11 -51.98 8.59 -6.29
C ILE A 11 -53.18 9.51 -5.95
N GLU A 12 -53.21 10.72 -6.46
CA GLU A 12 -54.36 11.65 -6.24
C GLU A 12 -55.70 11.10 -6.78
N ALA A 13 -55.67 10.48 -7.98
CA ALA A 13 -56.83 9.83 -8.55
C ALA A 13 -57.29 8.62 -7.72
N PHE A 14 -56.36 7.88 -7.17
CA PHE A 14 -56.64 6.77 -6.25
C PHE A 14 -57.30 7.22 -4.94
N GLU A 15 -56.78 8.30 -4.32
CA GLU A 15 -57.35 8.88 -3.13
C GLU A 15 -58.79 9.39 -3.35
N LYS A 16 -59.06 9.97 -4.53
CA LYS A 16 -60.41 10.43 -4.93
C LYS A 16 -61.31 9.31 -5.40
N ARG A 17 -60.83 8.07 -5.47
CA ARG A 17 -61.55 6.89 -6.01
C ARG A 17 -61.98 7.07 -7.49
N GLU A 18 -61.23 7.82 -8.26
CA GLU A 18 -61.46 8.11 -9.68
C GLU A 18 -60.50 7.36 -10.61
N ILE A 19 -59.62 6.52 -10.06
CA ILE A 19 -58.60 5.80 -10.82
C ILE A 19 -59.26 4.62 -11.60
N SER A 20 -58.84 4.46 -12.86
CA SER A 20 -59.29 3.32 -13.67
C SER A 20 -58.54 2.03 -13.28
N GLU A 21 -59.02 0.87 -13.69
CA GLU A 21 -58.38 -0.43 -13.42
C GLU A 21 -56.96 -0.48 -14.03
N GLU A 22 -56.76 0.08 -15.24
CA GLU A 22 -55.45 0.20 -15.88
C GLU A 22 -54.54 1.15 -15.10
N GLY A 23 -55.06 2.29 -14.63
CA GLY A 23 -54.32 3.25 -13.79
C GLY A 23 -53.88 2.64 -12.47
N LEU A 24 -54.73 1.82 -11.84
CA LEU A 24 -54.36 1.11 -10.60
C LEU A 24 -53.22 0.13 -10.83
N HIS A 25 -53.26 -0.60 -11.97
CA HIS A 25 -52.16 -1.52 -12.30
C HIS A 25 -50.84 -0.79 -12.56
N SER A 26 -50.88 0.33 -13.29
CA SER A 26 -49.70 1.19 -13.55
C SER A 26 -49.14 1.76 -12.27
N LEU A 27 -49.99 2.29 -11.38
CA LEU A 27 -49.56 2.82 -10.07
C LEU A 27 -48.86 1.75 -9.24
N LYS A 28 -49.45 0.53 -9.20
CA LYS A 28 -48.85 -0.59 -8.47
C LYS A 28 -47.44 -0.93 -9.00
N GLN A 29 -47.29 -1.01 -10.32
CA GLN A 29 -46.00 -1.28 -10.95
C GLN A 29 -44.96 -0.19 -10.62
N SER A 30 -45.36 1.11 -10.68
CA SER A 30 -44.51 2.25 -10.37
C SER A 30 -44.05 2.22 -8.91
N ILE A 31 -44.93 1.91 -7.97
CA ILE A 31 -44.60 1.79 -6.55
C ILE A 31 -43.63 0.62 -6.30
N GLU A 32 -43.88 -0.53 -6.93
CA GLU A 32 -42.99 -1.71 -6.83
C GLU A 32 -41.62 -1.41 -7.40
N ALA A 33 -41.50 -0.68 -8.52
CA ALA A 33 -40.24 -0.26 -9.12
C ALA A 33 -39.47 0.69 -8.21
N MET A 34 -40.11 1.75 -7.70
CA MET A 34 -39.50 2.70 -6.75
C MET A 34 -39.05 2.02 -5.46
N ARG A 35 -39.84 1.08 -4.95
CA ARG A 35 -39.45 0.32 -3.75
C ARG A 35 -38.20 -0.53 -4.00
N LYS A 36 -38.10 -1.17 -5.17
CA LYS A 36 -36.93 -1.96 -5.56
C LYS A 36 -35.70 -1.10 -5.69
N GLU A 37 -35.81 0.06 -6.34
CA GLU A 37 -34.72 1.02 -6.49
C GLU A 37 -34.24 1.53 -5.12
N ALA A 38 -35.15 1.94 -4.24
CA ALA A 38 -34.82 2.37 -2.88
C ALA A 38 -34.15 1.26 -2.04
N ASP A 39 -34.59 0.00 -2.20
CA ASP A 39 -33.97 -1.15 -1.54
C ASP A 39 -32.55 -1.44 -2.07
N GLU A 40 -32.30 -1.23 -3.37
CA GLU A 40 -30.98 -1.37 -3.99
C GLU A 40 -30.04 -0.24 -3.49
N GLU A 41 -30.45 1.02 -3.54
CA GLU A 41 -29.69 2.15 -3.00
C GLU A 41 -29.36 1.97 -1.51
N ARG A 42 -30.33 1.49 -0.73
CA ARG A 42 -30.11 1.22 0.69
C ARG A 42 -29.02 0.16 0.89
N LYS A 43 -29.02 -0.93 0.12
CA LYS A 43 -28.01 -1.99 0.21
C LYS A 43 -26.62 -1.48 -0.15
N GLU A 44 -26.53 -0.63 -1.18
CA GLU A 44 -25.27 0.00 -1.59
C GLU A 44 -24.76 0.92 -0.50
N ALA A 45 -25.61 1.79 0.05
CA ALA A 45 -25.25 2.67 1.16
C ALA A 45 -24.82 1.90 2.41
N GLU A 46 -25.50 0.83 2.79
CA GLU A 46 -25.11 -0.05 3.91
C GLU A 46 -23.77 -0.74 3.67
N SER A 47 -23.47 -1.13 2.43
CA SER A 47 -22.18 -1.71 2.06
C SER A 47 -21.06 -0.69 2.20
N GLU A 48 -21.26 0.52 1.72
CA GLU A 48 -20.29 1.62 1.80
C GLU A 48 -20.06 2.04 3.26
N ILE A 49 -21.10 2.15 4.07
CA ILE A 49 -20.99 2.43 5.52
C ILE A 49 -20.13 1.36 6.21
N ARG A 50 -20.34 0.08 5.89
CA ARG A 50 -19.50 -0.99 6.43
C ARG A 50 -18.04 -0.86 6.03
N ARG A 51 -17.77 -0.52 4.76
CA ARG A 51 -16.41 -0.28 4.25
C ARG A 51 -15.74 0.88 4.98
N LEU A 52 -16.43 2.01 5.09
CA LEU A 52 -15.91 3.21 5.76
C LEU A 52 -15.66 2.99 7.26
N LYS A 53 -16.54 2.27 7.96
CA LYS A 53 -16.36 1.93 9.38
C LYS A 53 -15.12 1.06 9.60
N ARG A 54 -14.84 0.10 8.72
CA ARG A 54 -13.61 -0.73 8.78
C ARG A 54 -12.37 0.13 8.58
N ALA A 55 -12.35 0.96 7.54
CA ALA A 55 -11.24 1.88 7.27
C ALA A 55 -11.00 2.86 8.44
N GLN A 56 -12.07 3.40 9.04
CA GLN A 56 -11.97 4.28 10.21
C GLN A 56 -11.36 3.57 11.43
N THR A 57 -11.77 2.32 11.68
CA THR A 57 -11.23 1.54 12.81
C THR A 57 -9.74 1.28 12.61
N GLU A 58 -9.34 0.88 11.41
CA GLU A 58 -7.95 0.64 11.06
C GLU A 58 -7.10 1.92 11.19
N ALA A 59 -7.60 3.04 10.68
CA ALA A 59 -6.92 4.33 10.82
C ALA A 59 -6.74 4.76 12.28
N ARG A 60 -7.74 4.51 13.13
CA ARG A 60 -7.66 4.80 14.58
C ARG A 60 -6.63 3.91 15.30
N GLU A 61 -6.58 2.63 14.96
CA GLU A 61 -5.57 1.70 15.51
C GLU A 61 -4.17 2.14 15.10
N ASN A 62 -3.95 2.43 13.82
CA ASN A 62 -2.67 2.92 13.29
C ASN A 62 -2.25 4.23 13.98
N LEU A 63 -3.18 5.18 14.16
CA LEU A 63 -2.90 6.44 14.85
C LEU A 63 -2.49 6.21 16.31
N LYS A 64 -3.11 5.24 16.98
CA LYS A 64 -2.78 4.88 18.37
C LYS A 64 -1.36 4.31 18.45
N GLU A 65 -0.96 3.45 17.53
CA GLU A 65 0.40 2.89 17.47
C GLU A 65 1.44 3.96 17.19
N LEU A 66 1.18 4.85 16.20
CA LEU A 66 2.05 5.98 15.89
C LEU A 66 2.22 6.93 17.10
N LYS A 67 1.16 7.24 17.83
CA LYS A 67 1.24 8.06 19.06
C LYS A 67 2.06 7.42 20.18
N GLN A 68 2.22 6.10 20.16
CA GLN A 68 3.07 5.35 21.08
C GLN A 68 4.52 5.21 20.55
N GLY A 69 4.87 5.92 19.47
CA GLY A 69 6.19 5.85 18.84
C GLY A 69 6.45 4.54 18.08
N ARG A 70 5.41 3.72 17.87
CA ARG A 70 5.51 2.50 17.05
C ARG A 70 5.19 2.82 15.60
N LYS A 71 5.99 2.31 14.67
CA LYS A 71 5.66 2.39 13.24
C LYS A 71 4.42 1.51 12.97
N ALA A 72 3.37 2.10 12.37
CA ALA A 72 2.20 1.34 11.95
C ALA A 72 2.53 0.59 10.65
N TYR A 73 2.56 -0.72 10.73
CA TYR A 73 2.79 -1.60 9.56
C TYR A 73 1.49 -2.28 9.11
N PRO A 74 1.33 -2.57 7.80
CA PRO A 74 0.21 -3.34 7.29
C PRO A 74 0.07 -4.68 8.01
N LYS A 75 -1.16 -5.08 8.31
CA LYS A 75 -1.45 -6.35 9.02
C LYS A 75 -0.90 -7.57 8.28
N GLU A 76 -0.97 -7.55 6.95
CA GLU A 76 -0.45 -8.61 6.09
C GLU A 76 1.07 -8.78 6.27
N LEU A 77 1.80 -7.67 6.36
CA LEU A 77 3.25 -7.69 6.59
C LEU A 77 3.59 -8.31 7.95
N LEU A 78 2.89 -7.89 9.01
CA LEU A 78 3.10 -8.43 10.37
C LEU A 78 2.73 -9.91 10.47
N ASN A 79 1.63 -10.32 9.82
CA ASN A 79 1.22 -11.71 9.77
C ASN A 79 2.22 -12.59 9.01
N ALA A 80 2.72 -12.14 7.87
CA ALA A 80 3.75 -12.83 7.10
C ALA A 80 5.05 -12.95 7.91
N ARG A 81 5.48 -11.88 8.58
CA ARG A 81 6.63 -11.89 9.50
C ARG A 81 6.47 -12.96 10.57
N THR A 82 5.34 -12.97 11.26
CA THR A 82 5.03 -13.93 12.33
C THR A 82 4.98 -15.36 11.80
N TYR A 83 4.39 -15.57 10.64
CA TYR A 83 4.37 -16.89 10.00
C TYR A 83 5.79 -17.40 9.70
N ILE A 84 6.62 -16.58 9.07
CA ILE A 84 8.01 -16.95 8.73
C ILE A 84 8.82 -17.23 10.00
N GLN A 85 8.67 -16.41 11.06
CA GLN A 85 9.32 -16.66 12.34
C GLN A 85 8.91 -18.01 12.96
N LYS A 86 7.61 -18.34 12.90
CA LYS A 86 7.09 -19.62 13.37
C LYS A 86 7.68 -20.79 12.57
N ARG A 87 7.73 -20.69 11.24
CA ARG A 87 8.31 -21.70 10.36
C ARG A 87 9.82 -21.91 10.65
N PHE A 88 10.56 -20.85 10.94
CA PHE A 88 11.95 -20.96 11.37
C PHE A 88 12.10 -21.73 12.68
N LEU A 89 11.24 -21.43 13.67
CA LEU A 89 11.26 -22.14 14.94
C LEU A 89 10.94 -23.65 14.75
N GLU A 90 9.98 -23.98 13.91
CA GLU A 90 9.61 -25.37 13.61
C GLU A 90 10.74 -26.14 12.90
N GLU A 91 11.40 -25.53 11.91
CA GLU A 91 12.41 -26.23 11.09
C GLU A 91 13.79 -26.23 11.74
N PHE A 92 14.21 -25.13 12.34
CA PHE A 92 15.57 -24.96 12.89
C PHE A 92 15.65 -25.14 14.40
N GLN A 93 14.53 -25.34 15.11
CA GLN A 93 14.44 -25.45 16.56
C GLN A 93 15.07 -24.25 17.31
N LYS A 94 15.17 -23.11 16.65
CA LYS A 94 15.69 -21.86 17.21
C LYS A 94 14.99 -20.64 16.60
N PRO A 95 14.83 -19.54 17.37
CA PRO A 95 14.29 -18.32 16.83
C PRO A 95 15.27 -17.70 15.82
N VAL A 96 14.77 -17.32 14.66
CA VAL A 96 15.48 -16.53 13.65
C VAL A 96 14.81 -15.16 13.59
N GLN A 97 15.63 -14.12 13.62
CA GLN A 97 15.14 -12.75 13.54
C GLN A 97 14.67 -12.47 12.11
N VAL A 98 13.45 -11.92 12.00
CA VAL A 98 12.85 -11.47 10.74
C VAL A 98 12.47 -10.01 10.98
N ASP A 99 13.13 -9.11 10.30
CA ASP A 99 12.94 -7.67 10.46
C ASP A 99 12.20 -7.06 9.28
N ILE A 100 11.75 -5.83 9.45
CA ILE A 100 11.23 -5.01 8.36
C ILE A 100 12.33 -4.03 7.97
N LEU A 101 12.60 -3.90 6.68
CA LEU A 101 13.71 -3.06 6.19
C LEU A 101 13.70 -1.65 6.78
N ALA A 102 12.53 -1.02 6.86
CA ALA A 102 12.37 0.31 7.44
C ALA A 102 12.84 0.44 8.90
N ASP A 103 12.90 -0.67 9.66
CA ASP A 103 13.40 -0.67 11.05
C ASP A 103 14.93 -0.74 11.14
N LEU A 104 15.58 -1.13 10.06
CA LEU A 104 17.02 -1.30 9.96
C LEU A 104 17.73 -0.13 9.29
N LEU A 105 16.98 0.91 8.92
CA LEU A 105 17.45 2.10 8.21
C LEU A 105 17.26 3.36 9.05
N ASP A 106 18.28 4.21 9.05
CA ASP A 106 18.19 5.58 9.54
C ASP A 106 18.57 6.56 8.44
N ILE A 107 17.78 7.62 8.25
CA ILE A 107 18.03 8.66 7.25
C ILE A 107 18.78 9.81 7.93
N ARG A 108 19.98 10.11 7.44
CA ARG A 108 20.90 11.07 8.03
C ARG A 108 20.48 12.51 7.83
N SER A 109 19.94 12.83 6.65
CA SER A 109 19.58 14.20 6.26
C SER A 109 18.06 14.35 6.19
N GLU A 110 17.53 15.30 6.94
CA GLU A 110 16.10 15.65 6.86
C GLU A 110 15.72 16.21 5.48
N ARG A 111 16.65 16.92 4.82
CA ARG A 111 16.47 17.45 3.47
C ARG A 111 16.15 16.35 2.47
N TRP A 112 16.85 15.21 2.55
CA TRP A 112 16.70 14.10 1.60
C TRP A 112 15.72 13.02 2.06
N ARG A 113 15.10 13.16 3.23
CA ARG A 113 14.19 12.17 3.80
C ARG A 113 13.09 11.76 2.84
N ASN A 114 12.38 12.73 2.30
CA ASN A 114 11.25 12.46 1.40
C ASN A 114 11.70 11.79 0.10
N ALA A 115 12.84 12.20 -0.46
CA ALA A 115 13.40 11.58 -1.65
C ALA A 115 13.83 10.13 -1.42
N VAL A 116 14.48 9.84 -0.27
CA VAL A 116 14.83 8.46 0.12
C VAL A 116 13.59 7.61 0.32
N GLU A 117 12.63 8.10 1.11
CA GLU A 117 11.40 7.35 1.41
C GLU A 117 10.54 7.13 0.17
N GLY A 118 10.40 8.14 -0.68
CA GLY A 118 9.67 8.07 -1.94
C GLY A 118 10.32 7.11 -2.93
N TYR A 119 11.65 7.14 -3.07
CA TYR A 119 12.36 6.24 -3.97
C TYR A 119 12.33 4.78 -3.50
N LEU A 120 12.52 4.52 -2.21
CA LEU A 120 12.35 3.19 -1.62
C LEU A 120 10.90 2.72 -1.75
N GLY A 121 9.93 3.63 -1.64
CA GLY A 121 8.51 3.34 -1.78
C GLY A 121 8.08 2.15 -0.94
N GLY A 122 7.38 1.19 -1.56
CA GLY A 122 6.95 -0.05 -0.91
C GLY A 122 8.09 -0.99 -0.52
N ASN A 123 9.29 -0.85 -1.12
CA ASN A 123 10.41 -1.73 -0.80
C ASN A 123 10.89 -1.60 0.65
N LYS A 124 10.69 -0.43 1.28
CA LYS A 124 10.99 -0.24 2.71
C LYS A 124 10.18 -1.16 3.64
N LEU A 125 9.07 -1.72 3.15
CA LEU A 125 8.20 -2.65 3.88
C LEU A 125 8.55 -4.13 3.61
N SER A 126 9.69 -4.40 2.98
CA SER A 126 10.16 -5.78 2.75
C SER A 126 10.65 -6.43 4.03
N LEU A 127 10.44 -7.74 4.15
CA LEU A 127 11.02 -8.57 5.21
C LEU A 127 12.49 -8.85 4.92
N VAL A 128 13.30 -8.81 5.97
CA VAL A 128 14.75 -8.97 5.92
C VAL A 128 15.17 -10.04 6.93
N VAL A 129 16.04 -10.94 6.49
CA VAL A 129 16.70 -11.94 7.34
C VAL A 129 18.20 -11.98 7.04
N GLU A 130 18.99 -12.59 7.93
CA GLU A 130 20.40 -12.82 7.64
C GLU A 130 20.59 -13.65 6.36
N PRO A 131 21.66 -13.43 5.57
CA PRO A 131 21.89 -14.09 4.28
C PRO A 131 21.77 -15.62 4.32
N ARG A 132 22.29 -16.26 5.37
CA ARG A 132 22.24 -17.74 5.53
C ARG A 132 20.82 -18.31 5.65
N TYR A 133 19.82 -17.48 5.96
CA TYR A 133 18.43 -17.92 6.15
C TYR A 133 17.51 -17.49 5.02
N VAL A 134 17.98 -16.66 4.07
CA VAL A 134 17.11 -16.03 3.07
C VAL A 134 16.40 -17.04 2.17
N ARG A 135 17.07 -18.11 1.78
CA ARG A 135 16.46 -19.17 0.95
C ARG A 135 15.29 -19.86 1.65
N SER A 136 15.45 -20.12 2.96
CA SER A 136 14.36 -20.68 3.76
C SER A 136 13.23 -19.68 3.96
N ALA A 137 13.54 -18.40 4.21
CA ALA A 137 12.55 -17.34 4.31
C ALA A 137 11.71 -17.21 3.03
N MET A 138 12.36 -17.23 1.86
CA MET A 138 11.69 -17.19 0.55
C MET A 138 10.80 -18.41 0.31
N ARG A 139 11.25 -19.61 0.74
CA ARG A 139 10.45 -20.83 0.65
C ARG A 139 9.20 -20.71 1.53
N PHE A 140 9.33 -20.27 2.78
CA PHE A 140 8.20 -20.07 3.68
C PHE A 140 7.25 -18.98 3.18
N TYR A 141 7.79 -17.89 2.61
CA TYR A 141 6.97 -16.87 1.96
C TYR A 141 6.13 -17.45 0.80
N ASN A 142 6.71 -18.37 0.00
CA ASN A 142 6.01 -19.00 -1.12
C ASN A 142 4.89 -19.96 -0.69
N GLU A 143 4.83 -20.35 0.60
CA GLU A 143 3.74 -21.13 1.19
C GLU A 143 2.51 -20.27 1.52
N LEU A 144 2.65 -18.94 1.55
CA LEU A 144 1.57 -18.02 1.88
C LEU A 144 0.57 -17.86 0.72
N ASP A 145 -0.69 -17.57 1.05
CA ASP A 145 -1.71 -17.29 0.03
C ASP A 145 -1.35 -16.04 -0.80
N ARG A 146 -1.07 -16.25 -2.07
CA ARG A 146 -0.67 -15.21 -3.02
C ARG A 146 -1.66 -14.04 -3.09
N ARG A 147 -2.96 -14.28 -2.91
CA ARG A 147 -3.99 -13.22 -3.01
C ARG A 147 -3.98 -12.32 -1.79
N ALA A 148 -3.71 -12.88 -0.60
CA ALA A 148 -3.68 -12.14 0.64
C ALA A 148 -2.35 -11.38 0.85
N TYR A 149 -1.21 -11.94 0.36
CA TYR A 149 0.13 -11.44 0.67
C TYR A 149 0.89 -10.86 -0.55
N TYR A 150 0.22 -10.49 -1.64
CA TYR A 150 0.84 -10.00 -2.88
C TYR A 150 1.67 -8.71 -2.72
N ARG A 151 1.45 -7.95 -1.64
CA ARG A 151 2.20 -6.72 -1.31
C ARG A 151 3.37 -6.94 -0.35
N VAL A 152 3.51 -8.15 0.16
CA VAL A 152 4.63 -8.51 1.03
C VAL A 152 5.79 -9.00 0.16
N SER A 153 7.01 -8.69 0.54
CA SER A 153 8.22 -9.16 -0.14
C SER A 153 9.30 -9.54 0.88
N VAL A 154 10.24 -10.35 0.43
CA VAL A 154 11.42 -10.75 1.19
C VAL A 154 12.65 -10.33 0.39
N VAL A 155 13.57 -9.60 1.02
CA VAL A 155 14.82 -9.18 0.38
C VAL A 155 15.76 -10.37 0.25
N ASP A 156 16.35 -10.58 -0.93
CA ASP A 156 17.43 -11.53 -1.14
C ASP A 156 18.76 -10.94 -0.63
N THR A 157 18.97 -11.07 0.67
CA THR A 157 20.17 -10.57 1.34
C THR A 157 21.43 -11.34 0.95
N GLU A 158 21.31 -12.61 0.55
CA GLU A 158 22.45 -13.40 0.06
C GLU A 158 22.93 -12.85 -1.29
N GLN A 159 22.00 -12.58 -2.20
CA GLN A 159 22.33 -12.00 -3.50
C GLN A 159 22.85 -10.56 -3.37
N ALA A 160 22.22 -9.76 -2.50
CA ALA A 160 22.65 -8.38 -2.25
C ALA A 160 24.10 -8.27 -1.75
N VAL A 161 24.56 -9.23 -0.92
CA VAL A 161 25.94 -9.26 -0.43
C VAL A 161 26.91 -9.83 -1.48
N ARG A 162 26.45 -10.80 -2.28
CA ARG A 162 27.29 -11.44 -3.30
C ARG A 162 27.67 -10.49 -4.43
N ASP A 163 26.71 -9.69 -4.87
CA ASP A 163 26.90 -8.78 -5.98
C ASP A 163 27.56 -7.50 -5.49
N SER A 164 28.61 -7.07 -6.20
CA SER A 164 29.18 -5.74 -5.95
C SER A 164 28.28 -4.65 -6.50
N HIS A 165 27.88 -3.74 -5.64
CA HIS A 165 27.03 -2.62 -6.00
C HIS A 165 27.85 -1.32 -5.90
N PRO A 166 28.35 -0.78 -7.04
CA PRO A 166 29.11 0.46 -7.02
C PRO A 166 28.20 1.60 -6.57
N VAL A 167 28.67 2.36 -5.60
CA VAL A 167 28.05 3.60 -5.15
C VAL A 167 28.73 4.74 -5.91
N LEU A 168 27.92 5.54 -6.60
CA LEU A 168 28.38 6.71 -7.33
C LEU A 168 28.57 7.90 -6.36
N ASP A 169 29.43 8.84 -6.74
CA ASP A 169 29.57 10.09 -5.98
C ASP A 169 28.23 10.83 -5.96
N HIS A 170 27.88 11.40 -4.81
CA HIS A 170 26.59 12.07 -4.58
C HIS A 170 25.36 11.14 -4.69
N ALA A 171 25.55 9.84 -4.51
CA ALA A 171 24.42 8.91 -4.53
C ALA A 171 23.48 9.11 -3.35
N LEU A 172 22.21 8.87 -3.57
CA LEU A 172 21.16 8.95 -2.55
C LEU A 172 21.41 7.97 -1.38
N SER A 173 22.13 6.86 -1.63
CA SER A 173 22.52 5.88 -0.61
C SER A 173 23.42 6.47 0.49
N GLU A 174 24.14 7.59 0.25
CA GLU A 174 24.93 8.29 1.24
C GLU A 174 24.09 8.87 2.38
N GLU A 175 22.83 9.18 2.11
CA GLU A 175 21.87 9.73 3.07
C GLU A 175 21.26 8.67 4.00
N VAL A 176 21.58 7.39 3.78
CA VAL A 176 21.02 6.28 4.55
C VAL A 176 22.11 5.54 5.31
N SER A 177 21.95 5.38 6.61
CA SER A 177 22.70 4.41 7.40
C SER A 177 21.93 3.12 7.58
N ALA A 178 22.62 2.00 7.59
CA ALA A 178 22.06 0.66 7.77
C ALA A 178 22.67 -0.01 8.99
N GLN A 179 21.88 -0.76 9.75
CA GLN A 179 22.32 -1.41 10.99
C GLN A 179 23.25 -2.61 10.77
N THR A 180 23.19 -3.21 9.57
CA THR A 180 23.96 -4.42 9.23
C THR A 180 24.56 -4.29 7.83
N GLU A 181 25.64 -5.04 7.57
CA GLU A 181 26.33 -5.03 6.27
C GLU A 181 25.45 -5.53 5.12
N TYR A 182 24.66 -6.57 5.34
CA TYR A 182 23.75 -7.08 4.29
C TYR A 182 22.61 -6.13 3.96
N VAL A 183 22.15 -5.34 4.94
CA VAL A 183 21.19 -4.25 4.70
C VAL A 183 21.87 -3.09 3.96
N ARG A 184 23.12 -2.76 4.31
CA ARG A 184 23.91 -1.74 3.60
C ARG A 184 24.08 -2.13 2.12
N SER A 185 24.44 -3.38 1.84
CA SER A 185 24.57 -3.90 0.47
C SER A 185 23.27 -3.76 -0.32
N TYR A 186 22.12 -4.02 0.31
CA TYR A 186 20.81 -3.84 -0.35
C TYR A 186 20.47 -2.36 -0.58
N VAL A 187 20.80 -1.48 0.37
CA VAL A 187 20.65 -0.02 0.19
C VAL A 187 21.51 0.48 -0.96
N ASP A 188 22.76 0.02 -1.07
CA ASP A 188 23.66 0.38 -2.17
C ASP A 188 23.16 -0.14 -3.52
N PHE A 189 22.58 -1.34 -3.55
CA PHE A 189 21.90 -1.86 -4.73
C PHE A 189 20.76 -0.94 -5.18
N MET A 190 19.90 -0.52 -4.25
CA MET A 190 18.72 0.29 -4.55
C MET A 190 19.05 1.76 -4.86
N LEU A 191 19.91 2.37 -4.07
CA LEU A 191 20.13 3.82 -4.04
C LEU A 191 21.52 4.25 -4.54
N GLY A 192 22.46 3.32 -4.69
CA GLY A 192 23.86 3.66 -5.02
C GLY A 192 24.09 4.26 -6.40
N LYS A 193 23.11 4.15 -7.30
CA LYS A 193 23.15 4.73 -8.66
C LYS A 193 22.18 5.90 -8.85
N VAL A 194 21.48 6.30 -7.80
CA VAL A 194 20.54 7.44 -7.82
C VAL A 194 21.28 8.68 -7.36
N ILE A 195 21.48 9.62 -8.26
CA ILE A 195 22.27 10.83 -8.01
C ILE A 195 21.38 11.92 -7.43
N LYS A 196 21.85 12.56 -6.36
CA LYS A 196 21.23 13.74 -5.79
C LYS A 196 21.51 14.95 -6.70
N CYS A 197 20.46 15.63 -7.14
CA CYS A 197 20.52 16.76 -8.08
C CYS A 197 19.84 17.99 -7.49
N GLU A 198 20.34 19.18 -7.84
CA GLU A 198 19.75 20.46 -7.39
C GLU A 198 18.66 20.96 -8.35
N GLY A 199 18.59 20.45 -9.58
CA GLY A 199 17.60 20.89 -10.55
C GLY A 199 17.55 20.08 -11.85
N ILE A 200 16.69 20.51 -12.76
CA ILE A 200 16.38 19.79 -14.01
C ILE A 200 17.61 19.61 -14.91
N ASP A 201 18.50 20.58 -14.95
CA ASP A 201 19.69 20.51 -15.83
C ASP A 201 20.66 19.42 -15.38
N GLU A 202 20.82 19.25 -14.06
CA GLU A 202 21.63 18.15 -13.50
C GLU A 202 20.91 16.80 -13.66
N LEU A 203 19.59 16.74 -13.43
CA LEU A 203 18.81 15.52 -13.65
C LEU A 203 18.98 14.96 -15.04
N ARG A 204 18.99 15.81 -16.07
CA ARG A 204 19.17 15.38 -17.47
C ARG A 204 20.57 14.86 -17.80
N GLN A 205 21.56 15.12 -16.98
CA GLN A 205 22.93 14.61 -17.13
C GLN A 205 23.11 13.24 -16.47
N CYS A 206 22.18 12.86 -15.59
CA CYS A 206 22.20 11.59 -14.88
C CYS A 206 21.41 10.51 -15.59
N ARG A 207 21.81 9.26 -15.42
CA ARG A 207 20.99 8.10 -15.82
C ARG A 207 19.76 7.94 -14.92
N ILE A 208 19.96 8.13 -13.61
CA ILE A 208 18.95 8.19 -12.57
C ILE A 208 19.32 9.34 -11.65
N GLY A 209 18.47 10.33 -11.54
CA GLY A 209 18.67 11.46 -10.66
C GLY A 209 17.39 11.84 -9.92
N ILE A 210 17.56 12.41 -8.74
CA ILE A 210 16.45 12.85 -7.90
C ILE A 210 16.78 14.18 -7.21
N THR A 211 15.79 15.05 -7.09
CA THR A 211 15.90 16.27 -6.29
C THR A 211 15.32 16.06 -4.89
N ASP A 212 15.61 16.98 -3.98
CA ASP A 212 15.11 16.93 -2.59
C ASP A 212 13.60 17.15 -2.49
N ASP A 213 12.97 17.79 -3.50
CA ASP A 213 11.52 17.90 -3.66
C ASP A 213 10.86 16.70 -4.38
N CYS A 214 11.60 15.57 -4.47
CA CYS A 214 11.11 14.30 -5.02
C CYS A 214 10.84 14.28 -6.53
N LEU A 215 11.49 15.14 -7.32
CA LEU A 215 11.45 15.08 -8.77
C LEU A 215 12.46 14.03 -9.26
N LEU A 216 11.97 12.92 -9.75
CA LEU A 216 12.78 11.78 -10.22
C LEU A 216 12.92 11.82 -11.76
N TYR A 217 14.14 11.71 -12.24
CA TYR A 217 14.47 11.43 -13.65
C TYR A 217 15.00 10.01 -13.78
N HIS A 218 14.31 9.19 -14.55
CA HIS A 218 14.70 7.82 -14.82
C HIS A 218 14.11 7.35 -16.15
N SER A 219 14.87 6.55 -16.91
CA SER A 219 14.43 6.01 -18.21
C SER A 219 13.91 7.09 -19.17
N CYS A 220 14.63 8.22 -19.27
CA CYS A 220 14.27 9.38 -20.08
C CYS A 220 12.90 10.01 -19.74
N ARG A 221 12.45 9.84 -18.50
CA ARG A 221 11.17 10.34 -18.01
C ARG A 221 11.34 11.09 -16.70
N LEU A 222 10.66 12.21 -16.58
CA LEU A 222 10.60 13.04 -15.38
C LEU A 222 9.23 12.86 -14.71
N GLN A 223 9.23 12.64 -13.40
CA GLN A 223 7.99 12.47 -12.60
C GLN A 223 8.22 12.81 -11.14
N TYR A 224 7.20 13.32 -10.46
CA TYR A 224 7.20 13.37 -9.00
C TYR A 224 6.94 11.98 -8.41
N ILE A 225 7.64 11.69 -7.30
CA ILE A 225 7.39 10.48 -6.49
C ILE A 225 7.02 10.91 -5.06
N ASN A 226 6.17 10.10 -4.41
CA ASN A 226 5.68 10.34 -3.03
C ASN A 226 6.27 9.30 -2.08
#